data_b8190213693f296da09c6c90aac5462d
#
_entry.id   b8190213693f296da09c6c90aac5462d
#
_cell.length_a   1.000
_cell.length_b   1.000
_cell.length_c   1.000
_cell.angle_alpha   90.00
_cell.angle_beta   90.00
_cell.angle_gamma   90.00
#
_symmetry.space_group_name_H-M   'P 1'
#
loop_
_entity.id
_entity.type
_entity.pdbx_description
1 polymer ?
#
loop_
_entity_poly.entity_id
_entity_poly.type
_entity_poly.pdbx_seq_one_letter_code
_entity_poly.pdbx_strand_id
1 'polypeptide(L)'
;MKSRRLRKTKHIDVNIKFPKEKIEHYPFVEIHWLDIVGETGWQTFEQLKKSQLGRMISRGWMVSREKGVTRIFADYGLKDGRDGDEGHIETIGGTTIIPNSVITKVVKL
;
A
#
# COMPACT_ATOMS: atom_id res chain seq x y z
N MET A 1 2.94 -25.79 6.99
CA MET A 1 2.94 -25.14 7.12
C MET A 1 2.93 -24.15 7.91
N LYS A 2 3.26 -23.57 8.14
CA LYS A 2 3.36 -22.68 9.00
C LYS A 2 3.48 -21.31 8.56
N SER A 3 3.04 -20.95 7.38
CA SER A 3 3.00 -19.61 6.87
C SER A 3 2.08 -18.75 7.69
N ARG A 4 1.12 -19.34 8.37
CA ARG A 4 0.26 -18.53 9.21
C ARG A 4 1.00 -17.95 10.39
N ARG A 5 2.08 -18.59 10.81
CA ARG A 5 2.89 -18.05 11.86
C ARG A 5 3.53 -16.74 11.42
N LEU A 6 3.99 -16.68 10.17
CA LEU A 6 4.52 -15.45 9.61
C LEU A 6 3.46 -14.38 9.54
N ARG A 7 2.25 -14.76 9.18
CA ARG A 7 1.16 -13.79 9.12
C ARG A 7 0.89 -13.17 10.46
N LYS A 8 0.92 -13.99 11.53
CA LYS A 8 0.66 -13.45 12.86
C LYS A 8 1.69 -12.45 13.28
N THR A 9 2.94 -12.60 12.82
CA THR A 9 4.00 -11.69 13.24
C THR A 9 4.17 -10.53 12.28
N LYS A 10 3.79 -10.68 11.02
CA LYS A 10 4.08 -9.68 9.99
C LYS A 10 2.87 -8.96 9.47
N HIS A 11 1.71 -9.53 9.64
CA HIS A 11 0.50 -8.97 9.05
C HIS A 11 -0.45 -8.50 10.12
N ILE A 12 0.05 -7.62 10.97
CA ILE A 12 -0.80 -6.96 11.95
C ILE A 12 -1.73 -6.05 11.18
N ASP A 13 -3.00 -6.26 11.35
CA ASP A 13 -3.99 -5.43 10.68
C ASP A 13 -4.02 -4.05 11.32
N VAL A 14 -4.05 -3.05 10.46
CA VAL A 14 -4.23 -1.67 10.87
C VAL A 14 -5.50 -1.18 10.21
N ASN A 15 -6.50 -0.89 11.02
CA ASN A 15 -7.77 -0.40 10.52
C ASN A 15 -8.00 1.01 11.02
N ILE A 16 -7.69 1.97 10.17
CA ILE A 16 -7.89 3.37 10.49
C ILE A 16 -9.36 3.68 10.21
N LYS A 17 -10.06 4.12 11.24
CA LYS A 17 -11.48 4.41 11.08
C LYS A 17 -11.69 5.40 9.96
N PHE A 18 -12.61 5.08 9.10
CA PHE A 18 -12.88 5.87 7.92
C PHE A 18 -14.34 6.31 7.93
N PRO A 19 -14.63 7.54 7.50
CA PRO A 19 -13.65 8.49 6.99
C PRO A 19 -13.00 9.29 8.10
N LYS A 20 -11.72 9.55 7.95
CA LYS A 20 -11.04 10.57 8.73
C LYS A 20 -11.20 11.87 8.00
N GLU A 21 -11.29 12.95 8.74
CA GLU A 21 -11.61 14.23 8.12
C GLU A 21 -10.40 14.96 7.59
N LYS A 22 -9.26 14.83 8.24
CA LYS A 22 -8.07 15.60 7.90
C LYS A 22 -6.90 14.70 7.61
N ILE A 23 -6.00 15.22 6.76
CA ILE A 23 -4.87 14.43 6.28
C ILE A 23 -3.93 14.00 7.42
N GLU A 24 -3.81 14.80 8.46
CA GLU A 24 -2.91 14.45 9.55
C GLU A 24 -3.39 13.22 10.33
N HIS A 25 -4.60 12.77 10.09
CA HIS A 25 -5.11 11.54 10.71
C HIS A 25 -4.63 10.27 10.01
N TYR A 26 -3.93 10.40 8.88
CA TYR A 26 -3.45 9.25 8.13
C TYR A 26 -1.93 9.22 8.17
N PRO A 27 -1.33 8.06 8.46
CA PRO A 27 0.13 7.98 8.44
C PRO A 27 0.64 8.03 7.00
N PHE A 28 1.69 8.79 6.78
CA PHE A 28 2.36 8.81 5.49
C PHE A 28 3.46 7.76 5.51
N VAL A 29 3.41 6.84 4.56
CA VAL A 29 4.28 5.65 4.59
C VAL A 29 5.00 5.45 3.28
N GLU A 30 6.08 4.70 3.35
CA GLU A 30 6.81 4.20 2.19
C GLU A 30 6.72 2.69 2.24
N ILE A 31 6.21 2.09 1.17
CA ILE A 31 6.00 0.65 1.09
C ILE A 31 6.95 0.06 0.07
N HIS A 32 7.74 -0.91 0.50
CA HIS A 32 8.62 -1.67 -0.37
C HIS A 32 7.94 -2.98 -0.70
N TRP A 33 7.80 -3.28 -1.97
CA TRP A 33 7.06 -4.47 -2.38
C TRP A 33 7.65 -5.06 -3.65
N LEU A 34 7.26 -6.30 -3.94
CA LEU A 34 7.78 -7.06 -5.07
C LEU A 34 6.69 -7.24 -6.10
N ASP A 35 7.00 -6.90 -7.33
CA ASP A 35 6.06 -7.02 -8.43
C ASP A 35 6.39 -8.22 -9.28
N ILE A 36 5.38 -8.77 -9.93
CA ILE A 36 5.59 -9.89 -10.84
C ILE A 36 6.33 -9.37 -12.06
N VAL A 37 7.13 -10.27 -12.65
CA VAL A 37 7.88 -9.97 -13.86
C VAL A 37 7.51 -10.99 -14.90
N GLY A 38 7.10 -10.51 -16.07
CA GLY A 38 6.79 -11.38 -17.20
C GLY A 38 7.71 -11.10 -18.36
N GLU A 39 7.92 -12.09 -19.19
CA GLU A 39 8.72 -11.94 -20.40
C GLU A 39 7.98 -12.63 -21.53
N THR A 40 7.72 -11.90 -22.61
CA THR A 40 6.97 -12.45 -23.74
C THR A 40 7.87 -13.07 -24.79
N GLY A 41 9.18 -12.83 -24.72
CA GLY A 41 10.14 -13.42 -25.65
C GLY A 41 10.53 -14.83 -25.22
N TRP A 42 11.40 -15.42 -26.03
CA TRP A 42 11.91 -16.75 -25.76
C TRP A 42 13.03 -16.69 -24.73
N GLN A 43 13.00 -17.62 -23.77
CA GLN A 43 14.03 -17.71 -22.75
C GLN A 43 14.47 -19.15 -22.58
N THR A 44 15.70 -19.32 -22.11
CA THR A 44 16.17 -20.64 -21.67
C THR A 44 15.70 -20.87 -20.23
N PHE A 45 15.70 -22.13 -19.81
CA PHE A 45 15.41 -22.43 -18.40
C PHE A 45 16.40 -21.75 -17.46
N GLU A 46 17.66 -21.64 -17.89
CA GLU A 46 18.68 -20.99 -17.08
C GLU A 46 18.37 -19.52 -16.86
N GLN A 47 17.94 -18.84 -17.91
CA GLN A 47 17.55 -17.43 -17.80
C GLN A 47 16.37 -17.25 -16.86
N LEU A 48 15.36 -18.11 -16.98
CA LEU A 48 14.19 -18.03 -16.11
C LEU A 48 14.58 -18.25 -14.65
N LYS A 49 15.46 -19.19 -14.37
CA LYS A 49 15.90 -19.46 -13.00
C LYS A 49 16.57 -18.26 -12.36
N LYS A 50 17.21 -17.41 -13.15
CA LYS A 50 17.92 -16.23 -12.64
C LYS A 50 17.02 -15.00 -12.53
N SER A 51 15.83 -15.06 -13.09
CA SER A 51 14.91 -13.94 -13.05
C SER A 51 14.45 -13.65 -11.62
N GLN A 52 14.29 -12.39 -11.30
CA GLN A 52 13.86 -11.96 -9.97
C GLN A 52 12.67 -11.05 -10.09
N LEU A 53 11.89 -10.97 -9.03
CA LEU A 53 10.75 -10.06 -8.98
C LEU A 53 11.22 -8.62 -8.98
N GLY A 54 10.43 -7.74 -9.56
CA GLY A 54 10.74 -6.32 -9.56
C GLY A 54 10.59 -5.73 -8.17
N ARG A 55 11.57 -4.91 -7.78
CA ARG A 55 11.51 -4.23 -6.48
C ARG A 55 10.91 -2.86 -6.67
N MET A 56 9.82 -2.61 -5.96
CA MET A 56 9.02 -1.41 -6.13
C MET A 56 8.92 -0.65 -4.81
N ILE A 57 8.80 0.66 -4.92
CA ILE A 57 8.60 1.52 -3.77
C ILE A 57 7.42 2.43 -4.07
N SER A 58 6.45 2.44 -3.17
CA SER A 58 5.29 3.32 -3.28
C SER A 58 5.16 4.13 -2.00
N ARG A 59 4.76 5.38 -2.13
CA ARG A 59 4.53 6.26 -0.99
C ARG A 59 3.12 6.78 -1.02
N GLY A 60 2.55 6.97 0.15
CA GLY A 60 1.22 7.53 0.25
C GLY A 60 0.73 7.52 1.68
N TRP A 61 -0.45 8.05 1.86
CA TRP A 61 -1.12 8.02 3.15
C TRP A 61 -1.88 6.71 3.26
N MET A 62 -1.67 5.99 4.37
CA MET A 62 -2.26 4.67 4.55
C MET A 62 -3.65 4.78 5.14
N VAL A 63 -4.61 4.19 4.42
CA VAL A 63 -6.00 4.12 4.86
C VAL A 63 -6.22 2.90 5.74
N SER A 64 -5.70 1.77 5.32
CA SER A 64 -5.90 0.52 6.04
C SER A 64 -4.83 -0.48 5.67
N ARG A 65 -4.64 -1.44 6.58
CA ARG A 65 -3.80 -2.59 6.33
C ARG A 65 -4.48 -3.77 6.99
N GLU A 66 -5.48 -4.31 6.29
CA GLU A 66 -6.32 -5.37 6.83
C GLU A 66 -6.80 -6.28 5.72
N LYS A 67 -7.25 -7.47 6.11
CA LYS A 67 -7.82 -8.43 5.17
C LYS A 67 -6.88 -8.74 4.02
N GLY A 68 -5.60 -8.79 4.31
CA GLY A 68 -4.59 -9.22 3.36
C GLY A 68 -4.10 -8.16 2.40
N VAL A 69 -4.58 -6.92 2.51
CA VAL A 69 -4.14 -5.84 1.60
C VAL A 69 -3.84 -4.57 2.36
N THR A 70 -3.00 -3.74 1.76
CA THR A 70 -2.71 -2.39 2.25
C THR A 70 -3.19 -1.40 1.22
N ARG A 71 -3.90 -0.37 1.67
CA ARG A 71 -4.48 0.66 0.79
C ARG A 71 -3.88 2.00 1.11
N ILE A 72 -3.39 2.69 0.08
CA ILE A 72 -2.82 4.04 0.23
C ILE A 72 -3.38 4.96 -0.84
N PHE A 73 -3.27 6.26 -0.60
CA PHE A 73 -3.58 7.27 -1.60
C PHE A 73 -2.47 8.31 -1.62
N ALA A 74 -2.27 8.94 -2.77
CA ALA A 74 -1.18 9.89 -2.97
C ALA A 74 -1.65 11.33 -3.10
N ASP A 75 -2.90 11.54 -3.45
CA ASP A 75 -3.46 12.85 -3.68
C ASP A 75 -4.79 12.99 -2.97
N TYR A 76 -5.14 14.22 -2.61
CA TYR A 76 -6.41 14.46 -1.98
C TYR A 76 -6.89 15.87 -2.27
N GLY A 77 -8.23 16.01 -2.34
CA GLY A 77 -8.87 17.30 -2.51
C GLY A 77 -9.58 17.69 -1.24
N LEU A 78 -9.68 18.98 -0.98
CA LEU A 78 -10.27 19.50 0.25
C LEU A 78 -11.64 20.11 -0.02
N LYS A 79 -12.49 20.06 0.99
CA LYS A 79 -13.78 20.74 0.96
C LYS A 79 -13.55 22.25 1.03
N ASP A 80 -14.54 23.01 0.55
CA ASP A 80 -14.39 24.46 0.42
C ASP A 80 -14.63 25.23 1.73
N GLY A 81 -15.06 24.56 2.77
CA GLY A 81 -15.23 25.20 4.06
C GLY A 81 -16.58 25.85 4.29
N ARG A 82 -17.51 25.70 3.35
CA ARG A 82 -18.82 26.36 3.49
C ARG A 82 -19.57 25.97 4.75
N ASP A 83 -19.44 24.73 5.16
CA ASP A 83 -20.20 24.20 6.28
C ASP A 83 -19.30 23.98 7.50
N GLY A 84 -18.23 24.78 7.61
CA GLY A 84 -17.31 24.63 8.72
C GLY A 84 -16.40 23.41 8.55
N ASP A 85 -16.28 22.90 7.34
CA ASP A 85 -15.50 21.71 7.05
C ASP A 85 -14.20 22.05 6.31
N GLU A 86 -13.71 23.26 6.47
CA GLU A 86 -12.48 23.69 5.84
C GLU A 86 -11.33 22.77 6.24
N GLY A 87 -10.55 22.35 5.25
CA GLY A 87 -9.45 21.44 5.48
C GLY A 87 -9.86 19.97 5.57
N HIS A 88 -11.16 19.67 5.52
CA HIS A 88 -11.61 18.29 5.49
C HIS A 88 -11.39 17.70 4.09
N ILE A 89 -11.04 16.43 4.05
CA ILE A 89 -10.81 15.74 2.77
C ILE A 89 -12.16 15.47 2.11
N GLU A 90 -12.26 15.85 0.84
CA GLU A 90 -13.44 15.58 0.05
C GLU A 90 -13.24 14.37 -0.85
N THR A 91 -12.09 14.28 -1.50
CA THR A 91 -11.80 13.21 -2.46
C THR A 91 -10.35 12.77 -2.31
N ILE A 92 -10.08 11.56 -2.74
CA ILE A 92 -8.71 11.03 -2.77
C ILE A 92 -8.40 10.50 -4.17
N GLY A 93 -7.12 10.53 -4.53
CA GLY A 93 -6.65 10.07 -5.81
C GLY A 93 -5.30 9.40 -5.70
N GLY A 94 -4.84 8.84 -6.82
CA GLY A 94 -3.58 8.11 -6.81
C GLY A 94 -3.64 6.93 -5.85
N THR A 95 -4.73 6.19 -5.86
CA THR A 95 -4.93 5.10 -4.91
C THR A 95 -4.22 3.84 -5.37
N THR A 96 -3.70 3.08 -4.41
CA THR A 96 -3.02 1.83 -4.67
C THR A 96 -3.43 0.81 -3.61
N ILE A 97 -3.67 -0.41 -4.05
CA ILE A 97 -3.96 -1.54 -3.17
C ILE A 97 -2.87 -2.57 -3.41
N ILE A 98 -2.15 -2.93 -2.36
CA ILE A 98 -1.03 -3.85 -2.47
C ILE A 98 -1.30 -5.07 -1.59
N PRO A 99 -1.21 -6.29 -2.15
CA PRO A 99 -1.33 -7.50 -1.33
C PRO A 99 -0.21 -7.53 -0.29
N ASN A 100 -0.57 -7.81 0.96
CA ASN A 100 0.44 -7.83 2.02
C ASN A 100 1.49 -8.91 1.78
N SER A 101 1.13 -9.96 1.05
CA SER A 101 2.06 -11.06 0.77
C SER A 101 3.28 -10.63 -0.04
N VAL A 102 3.19 -9.53 -0.78
CA VAL A 102 4.31 -9.04 -1.59
C VAL A 102 5.02 -7.85 -0.94
N ILE A 103 4.55 -7.39 0.19
CA ILE A 103 5.18 -6.27 0.90
C ILE A 103 6.35 -6.79 1.71
N THR A 104 7.52 -6.19 1.51
CA THR A 104 8.71 -6.57 2.25
C THR A 104 9.01 -5.63 3.41
N LYS A 105 8.54 -4.38 3.32
CA LYS A 105 8.83 -3.40 4.37
C LYS A 105 7.86 -2.23 4.27
N VAL A 106 7.44 -1.72 5.42
CA VAL A 106 6.65 -0.49 5.51
C VAL A 106 7.37 0.44 6.45
N VAL A 107 7.62 1.66 5.99
CA VAL A 107 8.33 2.67 6.78
C VAL A 107 7.40 3.86 6.96
N LYS A 108 7.20 4.26 8.20
CA LYS A 108 6.44 5.48 8.48
C LYS A 108 7.38 6.68 8.29
N LEU A 109 6.97 7.59 7.45
CA LEU A 109 7.77 8.76 7.12
C LEU A 109 7.45 9.97 8.00
#